data_5c6950b2d7a2741f75c752bba1812acd
#
_entry.id   5c6950b2d7a2741f75c752bba1812acd
#
_cell.length_a   1.000
_cell.length_b   1.000
_cell.length_c   1.000
_cell.angle_alpha   90.00
_cell.angle_beta   90.00
_cell.angle_gamma   90.00
#
_symmetry.space_group_name_H-M   'P 1'
#
loop_
_entity.id
_entity.type
_entity.pdbx_description
1 polymer ?
#
loop_
_entity_poly.entity_id
_entity_poly.type
_entity_poly.pdbx_seq_one_letter_code
_entity_poly.pdbx_strand_id
1 'polypeptide(L)'
;MKRFTKLFVALFLAFAVTAPITTGAIASTGELGPTWPIPDDGELGQHVFSFTDLYGESSSNLYTKNYKPRQTEKPTCTSIADPICADGYGYEAILPQCTSDSDINCIADFGITDASANFISAKFSRYFPLKALNAFEGSPALGVPTGATGSVYSLPEAEFGASNLYFVRVFTRGGGNAQGRAKLSSLDIQVYPVNYKDAFWGDNAKDAGLQSFTDRTQTTPGWGFAAPGPTSGAFCVANSVTEKKCLQRYEFPSNKRYFLKLRMSEIPSGWLHGRVAKQEISVTKSGDSSTLLIQGEPVSVPAIYKMYKWNEMPAGLQSQYDVNSGFYINDPARNEPNQSGPGGRSGPNKDPLKRNVVIQPDAWNPLGMDQLKLLLPLVNDQASAVLSSWTIRTLSEGEMSGSNQCFNDTSKITGMVATNATNYSACPPVFDTASQSLIYKVSAPHLTDKKVVFEGTYDLSIPSDVARCIYKFSNAPIKADISIVAPDGTGKVATTTLVERNGWLRFSANGFTFSSPIIQVKMFQDAPAPTPTPTPTPTPTPTPTPEVVVTPTPTPKPTVAKKSTITCVKGKLTKKVTAVKPVCPSGFKKKA
;
A
#
# COMPACT_ATOMS: atom_id res chain seq x y z
N MET A 1 55.78 55.30 -44.19
CA MET A 1 56.42 54.07 -43.77
C MET A 1 55.45 53.34 -42.82
N LYS A 2 54.75 52.33 -43.32
CA LYS A 2 53.72 51.61 -42.64
C LYS A 2 54.34 50.29 -42.11
N ARG A 3 54.34 50.04 -40.81
CA ARG A 3 54.68 48.74 -40.20
C ARG A 3 53.41 47.95 -39.94
N PHE A 4 53.32 46.82 -40.61
CA PHE A 4 52.30 45.76 -40.35
C PHE A 4 52.66 44.95 -39.07
N THR A 5 51.76 44.93 -38.14
CA THR A 5 51.86 44.05 -36.98
C THR A 5 50.88 42.87 -37.19
N LYS A 6 51.41 41.67 -37.32
CA LYS A 6 50.61 40.41 -37.43
C LYS A 6 50.08 40.01 -36.07
N LEU A 7 48.78 39.93 -35.97
CA LEU A 7 48.09 39.41 -34.79
C LEU A 7 47.91 37.88 -34.94
N PHE A 8 48.56 37.09 -34.10
CA PHE A 8 48.30 35.67 -33.98
C PHE A 8 47.07 35.48 -33.06
N VAL A 9 45.99 34.94 -33.62
CA VAL A 9 44.84 34.48 -32.84
C VAL A 9 45.09 33.03 -32.47
N ALA A 10 45.38 32.78 -31.20
CA ALA A 10 45.41 31.43 -30.65
C ALA A 10 44.00 31.01 -30.28
N LEU A 11 43.50 30.01 -30.99
CA LEU A 11 42.20 29.39 -30.73
C LEU A 11 42.35 28.44 -29.53
N PHE A 12 41.93 28.82 -28.32
CA PHE A 12 41.77 27.94 -27.19
C PHE A 12 40.46 27.18 -27.33
N LEU A 13 40.49 25.90 -27.70
CA LEU A 13 39.39 24.97 -27.54
C LEU A 13 39.25 24.67 -26.06
N ALA A 14 38.31 25.32 -25.41
CA ALA A 14 37.85 24.95 -24.09
C ALA A 14 36.96 23.69 -24.18
N PHE A 15 37.49 22.55 -23.86
CA PHE A 15 36.68 21.36 -23.55
C PHE A 15 35.90 21.64 -22.28
N ALA A 16 34.63 21.98 -22.41
CA ALA A 16 33.71 22.00 -21.30
C ALA A 16 33.41 20.55 -20.92
N VAL A 17 34.08 20.05 -19.90
CA VAL A 17 33.69 18.84 -19.20
C VAL A 17 32.38 19.15 -18.48
N THR A 18 31.26 18.82 -19.10
CA THR A 18 29.98 18.79 -18.39
C THR A 18 30.01 17.64 -17.43
N ALA A 19 30.42 17.89 -16.20
CA ALA A 19 30.14 17.00 -15.09
C ALA A 19 28.60 16.85 -15.01
N PRO A 20 28.05 15.63 -14.88
CA PRO A 20 26.64 15.49 -14.61
C PRO A 20 26.36 16.21 -13.30
N ILE A 21 25.56 17.27 -13.37
CA ILE A 21 24.97 17.87 -12.18
C ILE A 21 24.04 16.78 -11.65
N THR A 22 24.53 15.98 -10.72
CA THR A 22 23.66 15.23 -9.83
C THR A 22 22.87 16.29 -9.09
N THR A 23 21.66 16.54 -9.55
CA THR A 23 20.66 17.23 -8.74
C THR A 23 20.44 16.35 -7.54
N GLY A 24 21.26 16.55 -6.50
CA GLY A 24 20.97 16.06 -5.19
C GLY A 24 19.56 16.53 -4.91
N ALA A 25 18.63 15.59 -4.70
CA ALA A 25 17.31 15.92 -4.22
C ALA A 25 17.53 16.76 -2.97
N ILE A 26 17.21 18.05 -3.07
CA ILE A 26 17.19 18.93 -1.90
C ILE A 26 16.14 18.26 -1.01
N ALA A 27 16.59 17.69 0.10
CA ALA A 27 15.69 17.16 1.10
C ALA A 27 14.73 18.30 1.42
N SER A 28 13.44 18.08 1.14
CA SER A 28 12.41 19.05 1.46
C SER A 28 12.50 19.27 2.97
N THR A 29 12.98 20.42 3.38
CA THR A 29 13.05 20.84 4.78
C THR A 29 11.70 21.34 5.27
N GLY A 30 10.66 21.18 4.42
CA GLY A 30 9.37 21.80 4.59
C GLY A 30 8.38 20.98 5.38
N GLU A 31 7.57 21.70 6.11
CA GLU A 31 6.29 21.21 6.62
C GLU A 31 5.51 20.61 5.46
N LEU A 32 4.92 19.42 5.69
CA LEU A 32 4.01 18.85 4.72
C LEU A 32 2.75 19.70 4.67
N GLY A 33 2.42 20.09 3.50
CA GLY A 33 1.10 20.54 3.24
C GLY A 33 1.01 21.75 2.35
N PRO A 34 0.10 21.66 1.37
CA PRO A 34 -0.43 22.85 0.76
C PRO A 34 -1.24 23.59 1.82
N THR A 35 -1.22 24.88 1.74
CA THR A 35 -2.23 25.72 2.35
C THR A 35 -3.53 25.52 1.57
N TRP A 36 -4.34 24.54 1.96
CA TRP A 36 -5.67 24.41 1.41
C TRP A 36 -6.61 25.32 2.19
N PRO A 37 -7.49 26.03 1.51
CA PRO A 37 -8.45 26.85 2.20
C PRO A 37 -9.37 25.95 3.05
N ILE A 38 -9.52 26.30 4.31
CA ILE A 38 -10.51 25.66 5.17
C ILE A 38 -11.86 26.22 4.76
N PRO A 39 -12.89 25.37 4.52
CA PRO A 39 -14.25 25.87 4.32
C PRO A 39 -14.70 26.73 5.48
N ASP A 40 -15.33 27.84 5.20
CA ASP A 40 -15.95 28.66 6.24
C ASP A 40 -17.20 27.94 6.76
N ASP A 41 -17.25 27.63 8.07
CA ASP A 41 -18.40 26.95 8.67
C ASP A 41 -19.67 27.81 8.66
N GLY A 42 -19.51 29.12 8.52
CA GLY A 42 -20.63 30.06 8.37
C GLY A 42 -21.22 30.11 6.97
N GLU A 43 -20.50 29.64 5.96
CA GLU A 43 -20.94 29.69 4.58
C GLU A 43 -21.52 28.33 4.15
N LEU A 44 -22.80 28.32 3.76
CA LEU A 44 -23.51 27.12 3.31
C LEU A 44 -23.33 26.88 1.81
N GLY A 45 -23.60 25.66 1.40
CA GLY A 45 -23.52 25.25 0.00
C GLY A 45 -22.13 24.86 -0.47
N GLN A 46 -21.18 24.67 0.42
CA GLN A 46 -19.82 24.24 0.09
C GLN A 46 -19.75 22.72 -0.09
N HIS A 47 -19.15 22.29 -1.20
CA HIS A 47 -18.91 20.88 -1.52
C HIS A 47 -17.39 20.69 -1.68
N VAL A 48 -16.82 19.94 -0.78
CA VAL A 48 -15.39 19.70 -0.70
C VAL A 48 -15.07 18.27 -1.12
N PHE A 49 -14.19 18.15 -2.06
CA PHE A 49 -13.63 16.88 -2.53
C PHE A 49 -12.23 16.73 -1.97
N SER A 50 -12.01 15.69 -1.18
CA SER A 50 -10.73 15.41 -0.56
C SER A 50 -10.36 13.93 -0.78
N PHE A 51 -9.40 13.70 -1.65
CA PHE A 51 -8.82 12.40 -1.91
C PHE A 51 -7.44 12.37 -1.28
N THR A 52 -7.39 12.00 -0.04
CA THR A 52 -6.17 11.92 0.75
C THR A 52 -6.14 10.59 1.49
N ASP A 53 -4.95 10.07 1.68
CA ASP A 53 -4.74 8.85 2.47
C ASP A 53 -4.61 9.21 3.95
N LEU A 54 -5.72 9.58 4.54
CA LEU A 54 -5.79 9.93 5.94
C LEU A 54 -6.39 8.78 6.73
N TYR A 55 -5.60 8.28 7.64
CA TYR A 55 -6.09 7.35 8.64
C TYR A 55 -6.57 8.15 9.84
N GLY A 56 -7.82 7.94 10.22
CA GLY A 56 -8.38 8.55 11.40
C GLY A 56 -7.58 8.23 12.66
N GLU A 57 -7.60 9.15 13.62
CA GLU A 57 -7.11 8.82 14.95
C GLU A 57 -7.99 7.74 15.57
N SER A 58 -7.32 6.90 16.29
CA SER A 58 -7.97 5.92 17.11
C SER A 58 -7.46 6.11 18.52
N SER A 59 -8.33 6.07 19.48
CA SER A 59 -7.97 6.02 20.90
C SER A 59 -8.08 4.60 21.39
N SER A 60 -7.24 4.24 22.36
CA SER A 60 -7.40 2.97 23.05
C SER A 60 -8.71 2.93 23.80
N ASN A 61 -9.42 1.81 23.70
CA ASN A 61 -10.72 1.63 24.33
C ASN A 61 -11.02 0.14 24.54
N LEU A 62 -11.44 -0.23 25.74
CA LEU A 62 -11.98 -1.54 26.06
C LEU A 62 -13.46 -1.39 26.34
N TYR A 63 -14.30 -2.18 25.68
CA TYR A 63 -15.75 -2.02 25.78
C TYR A 63 -16.46 -3.38 25.80
N THR A 64 -17.65 -3.39 26.44
CA THR A 64 -18.50 -4.57 26.42
C THR A 64 -19.09 -4.83 25.03
N LYS A 65 -19.26 -6.12 24.69
CA LYS A 65 -20.06 -6.53 23.52
C LYS A 65 -21.56 -6.50 23.78
N ASN A 66 -21.97 -6.46 25.04
CA ASN A 66 -23.36 -6.44 25.47
C ASN A 66 -23.94 -5.01 25.52
N TYR A 67 -23.86 -4.28 24.42
CA TYR A 67 -24.52 -2.95 24.31
C TYR A 67 -25.75 -3.02 23.39
N LYS A 68 -26.75 -2.22 23.72
CA LYS A 68 -27.97 -2.19 22.92
C LYS A 68 -27.69 -1.66 21.53
N PRO A 69 -28.23 -2.27 20.46
CA PRO A 69 -28.17 -1.67 19.13
C PRO A 69 -28.66 -0.23 19.13
N ARG A 70 -27.93 0.70 18.51
CA ARG A 70 -28.19 2.15 18.48
C ARG A 70 -27.75 2.94 19.74
N GLN A 71 -27.04 2.37 20.69
CA GLN A 71 -26.32 3.16 21.66
C GLN A 71 -25.16 3.90 20.96
N THR A 72 -25.14 5.22 21.10
CA THR A 72 -24.09 6.06 20.52
C THR A 72 -22.76 5.91 21.23
N GLU A 73 -22.77 5.46 22.48
CA GLU A 73 -21.57 5.20 23.29
C GLU A 73 -21.58 3.75 23.74
N LYS A 74 -20.47 3.06 23.49
CA LYS A 74 -20.24 1.72 23.99
C LYS A 74 -19.75 1.84 25.45
N PRO A 75 -20.38 1.19 26.44
CA PRO A 75 -19.86 1.22 27.80
C PRO A 75 -18.44 0.68 27.86
N THR A 76 -17.54 1.45 28.46
CA THR A 76 -16.11 1.17 28.55
C THR A 76 -15.76 0.46 29.84
N CYS A 77 -14.72 -0.36 29.78
CA CYS A 77 -14.14 -1.10 30.89
C CYS A 77 -12.70 -0.63 31.11
N THR A 78 -12.24 -0.70 32.34
CA THR A 78 -10.83 -0.44 32.67
C THR A 78 -9.94 -1.66 32.57
N SER A 79 -10.55 -2.84 32.67
CA SER A 79 -9.91 -4.14 32.46
C SER A 79 -10.94 -5.20 32.07
N ILE A 80 -10.50 -6.35 31.64
CA ILE A 80 -11.39 -7.49 31.34
C ILE A 80 -12.04 -8.10 32.61
N ALA A 81 -11.52 -7.78 33.78
CA ALA A 81 -12.09 -8.18 35.06
C ALA A 81 -13.31 -7.33 35.47
N ASP A 82 -13.55 -6.24 34.76
CA ASP A 82 -14.73 -5.40 34.98
C ASP A 82 -16.01 -6.20 34.69
N PRO A 83 -16.98 -6.23 35.61
CA PRO A 83 -18.23 -7.02 35.47
C PRO A 83 -18.99 -6.73 34.17
N ILE A 84 -18.94 -5.51 33.64
CA ILE A 84 -19.63 -5.17 32.39
C ILE A 84 -18.97 -5.77 31.14
N CYS A 85 -17.72 -6.19 31.23
CA CYS A 85 -16.96 -6.87 30.16
C CYS A 85 -16.87 -8.38 30.34
N ALA A 86 -17.39 -8.93 31.43
CA ALA A 86 -17.24 -10.36 31.79
C ALA A 86 -17.82 -11.34 30.76
N ASP A 87 -18.96 -10.99 30.15
CA ASP A 87 -19.63 -11.86 29.17
C ASP A 87 -19.02 -11.76 27.77
N GLY A 88 -18.33 -10.68 27.50
CA GLY A 88 -17.69 -10.45 26.22
C GLY A 88 -17.23 -9.01 26.05
N TYR A 89 -16.08 -8.86 25.45
CA TYR A 89 -15.44 -7.56 25.24
C TYR A 89 -14.92 -7.41 23.82
N GLY A 90 -14.90 -6.16 23.36
CA GLY A 90 -14.10 -5.73 22.23
C GLY A 90 -13.02 -4.77 22.70
N TYR A 91 -11.89 -4.76 22.04
CA TYR A 91 -10.85 -3.78 22.31
C TYR A 91 -10.44 -3.07 21.04
N GLU A 92 -10.04 -1.84 21.23
CA GLU A 92 -9.29 -0.99 20.32
C GLU A 92 -8.06 -0.56 21.12
N ALA A 93 -6.86 -0.92 20.66
CA ALA A 93 -5.64 -0.67 21.43
C ALA A 93 -4.53 -0.13 20.55
N ILE A 94 -3.97 1.00 20.96
CA ILE A 94 -2.67 1.44 20.46
C ILE A 94 -1.63 0.71 21.30
N LEU A 95 -0.76 -0.05 20.63
CA LEU A 95 0.24 -0.87 21.31
C LEU A 95 1.32 -0.02 21.96
N PRO A 96 1.71 -0.33 23.21
CA PRO A 96 2.82 0.33 23.89
C PRO A 96 4.18 -0.10 23.33
N GLN A 97 5.25 0.60 23.74
CA GLN A 97 6.62 0.13 23.63
C GLN A 97 6.81 -1.09 24.56
N CYS A 98 7.48 -2.14 24.09
CA CYS A 98 7.93 -3.21 24.98
C CYS A 98 8.99 -2.68 25.96
N THR A 99 8.86 -3.02 27.22
CA THR A 99 9.80 -2.63 28.29
C THR A 99 10.76 -3.74 28.67
N SER A 100 10.38 -4.99 28.34
CA SER A 100 11.19 -6.18 28.55
C SER A 100 11.07 -7.17 27.38
N ASP A 101 11.96 -8.17 27.38
CA ASP A 101 11.94 -9.23 26.37
C ASP A 101 10.77 -10.22 26.53
N SER A 102 10.12 -10.22 27.67
CA SER A 102 8.94 -11.04 27.96
C SER A 102 7.62 -10.37 27.59
N ASP A 103 7.62 -9.04 27.30
CA ASP A 103 6.40 -8.30 26.98
C ASP A 103 5.85 -8.76 25.61
N ILE A 104 4.52 -8.86 25.53
CA ILE A 104 3.79 -9.20 24.31
C ILE A 104 2.73 -8.16 24.02
N ASN A 105 2.27 -8.11 22.77
CA ASN A 105 1.36 -7.10 22.24
C ASN A 105 1.93 -5.68 22.39
N CYS A 106 3.16 -5.50 21.93
CA CYS A 106 3.91 -4.25 22.05
C CYS A 106 4.85 -4.04 20.85
N ILE A 107 5.33 -2.81 20.70
CA ILE A 107 6.37 -2.45 19.74
C ILE A 107 7.71 -2.90 20.33
N ALA A 108 8.33 -3.92 19.74
CA ALA A 108 9.61 -4.45 20.21
C ALA A 108 10.79 -3.61 19.73
N ASP A 109 10.72 -3.07 18.51
CA ASP A 109 11.78 -2.27 17.92
C ASP A 109 11.26 -1.45 16.73
N PHE A 110 11.83 -0.29 16.51
CA PHE A 110 11.59 0.57 15.35
C PHE A 110 12.88 1.24 14.92
N GLY A 111 13.10 1.46 13.64
CA GLY A 111 14.28 2.14 13.12
C GLY A 111 14.42 2.05 11.62
N ILE A 112 15.68 2.11 11.17
CA ILE A 112 16.06 1.98 9.75
C ILE A 112 17.02 0.83 9.53
N THR A 113 17.11 0.36 8.30
CA THR A 113 18.17 -0.52 7.83
C THR A 113 19.19 0.27 7.01
N ASP A 114 20.50 0.05 7.29
CA ASP A 114 21.58 0.61 6.50
C ASP A 114 21.76 -0.13 5.15
N ALA A 115 22.68 0.33 4.33
CA ALA A 115 22.99 -0.27 3.03
C ALA A 115 23.53 -1.73 3.14
N SER A 116 24.04 -2.11 4.30
CA SER A 116 24.51 -3.47 4.61
C SER A 116 23.42 -4.34 5.24
N ALA A 117 22.19 -3.85 5.28
CA ALA A 117 21.01 -4.49 5.89
C ALA A 117 21.13 -4.68 7.42
N ASN A 118 21.97 -3.90 8.11
CA ASN A 118 21.99 -3.87 9.57
C ASN A 118 20.84 -3.00 10.10
N PHE A 119 20.26 -3.43 11.21
CA PHE A 119 19.23 -2.67 11.92
C PHE A 119 19.86 -1.58 12.78
N ILE A 120 19.39 -0.35 12.59
CA ILE A 120 19.71 0.81 13.42
C ILE A 120 18.44 1.20 14.15
N SER A 121 18.38 0.90 15.44
CA SER A 121 17.18 1.10 16.26
C SER A 121 17.04 2.54 16.69
N ALA A 122 15.83 3.06 16.61
CA ALA A 122 15.46 4.35 17.18
C ALA A 122 15.30 4.25 18.70
N LYS A 123 15.55 5.35 19.38
CA LYS A 123 15.40 5.43 20.83
C LYS A 123 13.97 5.87 21.17
N PHE A 124 13.24 5.07 21.94
CA PHE A 124 11.95 5.49 22.50
C PHE A 124 12.13 6.75 23.34
N SER A 125 11.32 7.76 23.08
CA SER A 125 11.34 9.05 23.76
C SER A 125 10.21 9.17 24.77
N ARG A 126 8.96 9.07 24.29
CA ARG A 126 7.77 9.18 25.14
C ARG A 126 6.51 8.74 24.41
N TYR A 127 5.44 8.60 25.14
CA TYR A 127 4.10 8.52 24.58
C TYR A 127 3.55 9.91 24.26
N PHE A 128 2.70 9.97 23.20
CA PHE A 128 1.99 11.21 22.88
C PHE A 128 0.55 10.91 22.40
N PRO A 129 -0.48 11.52 23.00
CA PRO A 129 -0.47 12.25 24.29
C PRO A 129 0.14 11.43 25.42
N LEU A 130 0.63 12.10 26.47
CA LEU A 130 1.28 11.39 27.60
C LEU A 130 0.35 10.37 28.27
N LYS A 131 -0.94 10.66 28.30
CA LYS A 131 -1.96 9.75 28.83
C LYS A 131 -3.04 9.48 27.79
N ALA A 132 -3.38 8.22 27.62
CA ALA A 132 -4.57 7.83 26.88
C ALA A 132 -5.83 8.15 27.72
N LEU A 133 -6.86 8.66 27.06
CA LEU A 133 -8.10 9.02 27.73
C LEU A 133 -8.79 7.79 28.35
N ASN A 134 -8.88 6.72 27.55
CA ASN A 134 -9.52 5.45 27.92
C ASN A 134 -8.46 4.34 27.99
N ALA A 135 -7.31 4.64 28.61
CA ALA A 135 -6.29 3.63 28.85
C ALA A 135 -6.89 2.45 29.63
N PHE A 136 -6.54 1.26 29.25
CA PHE A 136 -6.96 0.05 29.93
C PHE A 136 -5.78 -0.90 30.10
N GLU A 137 -5.87 -1.72 31.14
CA GLU A 137 -4.88 -2.75 31.39
C GLU A 137 -5.18 -3.98 30.53
N GLY A 138 -4.15 -4.48 29.84
CA GLY A 138 -4.24 -5.70 29.06
C GLY A 138 -4.16 -6.95 29.91
N SER A 139 -4.37 -8.09 29.28
CA SER A 139 -4.18 -9.42 29.87
C SER A 139 -3.30 -10.28 28.96
N PRO A 140 -2.00 -10.42 29.23
CA PRO A 140 -1.12 -11.28 28.44
C PRO A 140 -1.63 -12.72 28.36
N ALA A 141 -2.17 -13.27 29.46
CA ALA A 141 -2.71 -14.62 29.52
C ALA A 141 -3.85 -14.85 28.52
N LEU A 142 -4.70 -13.83 28.32
CA LEU A 142 -5.81 -13.86 27.36
C LEU A 142 -5.47 -13.21 26.02
N GLY A 143 -4.23 -12.77 25.82
CA GLY A 143 -3.82 -12.13 24.58
C GLY A 143 -4.40 -10.73 24.35
N VAL A 144 -4.94 -10.10 25.39
CA VAL A 144 -5.49 -8.73 25.32
C VAL A 144 -4.34 -7.73 25.45
N PRO A 145 -4.14 -6.83 24.50
CA PRO A 145 -3.12 -5.80 24.61
C PRO A 145 -3.47 -4.76 25.67
N THR A 146 -2.46 -4.11 26.25
CA THR A 146 -2.65 -2.87 27.02
C THR A 146 -2.94 -1.73 26.06
N GLY A 147 -3.96 -0.93 26.36
CA GLY A 147 -4.31 0.25 25.56
C GLY A 147 -3.49 1.46 25.97
N ALA A 148 -2.59 1.89 25.10
CA ALA A 148 -1.73 3.07 25.28
C ALA A 148 -2.10 4.21 24.32
N THR A 149 -1.18 5.16 24.16
CA THR A 149 -1.16 6.17 23.08
C THR A 149 -0.01 5.91 22.13
N GLY A 150 0.11 6.69 21.05
CA GLY A 150 1.19 6.52 20.11
C GLY A 150 2.57 6.79 20.72
N SER A 151 3.59 6.17 20.18
CA SER A 151 4.98 6.23 20.64
C SER A 151 5.79 7.21 19.80
N VAL A 152 6.57 8.06 20.45
CA VAL A 152 7.53 8.97 19.81
C VAL A 152 8.93 8.41 20.01
N TYR A 153 9.68 8.31 18.92
CA TYR A 153 11.06 7.83 18.89
C TYR A 153 11.99 8.92 18.35
N SER A 154 13.24 8.92 18.80
CA SER A 154 14.33 9.70 18.22
C SER A 154 15.21 8.80 17.37
N LEU A 155 15.47 9.22 16.13
CA LEU A 155 16.28 8.48 15.14
C LEU A 155 17.23 9.45 14.42
N PRO A 156 18.38 9.79 15.01
CA PRO A 156 19.33 10.75 14.43
C PRO A 156 19.83 10.38 13.04
N GLU A 157 19.93 9.07 12.74
CA GLU A 157 20.41 8.56 11.44
C GLU A 157 19.40 8.78 10.30
N ALA A 158 18.20 9.25 10.62
CA ALA A 158 17.17 9.64 9.68
C ALA A 158 16.60 11.03 10.04
N GLU A 159 17.47 11.99 10.28
CA GLU A 159 17.12 13.38 10.53
C GLU A 159 16.46 14.01 9.30
N PHE A 160 15.49 14.90 9.55
CA PHE A 160 14.77 15.68 8.54
C PHE A 160 14.53 17.11 9.05
N GLY A 161 14.84 18.09 8.23
CA GLY A 161 14.72 19.50 8.64
C GLY A 161 15.42 19.76 9.99
N ALA A 162 14.64 20.20 10.98
CA ALA A 162 15.14 20.47 12.33
C ALA A 162 14.73 19.38 13.35
N SER A 163 14.37 18.20 12.91
CA SER A 163 13.88 17.13 13.78
C SER A 163 14.41 15.75 13.37
N ASN A 164 14.44 14.85 14.33
CA ASN A 164 14.69 13.43 14.14
C ASN A 164 13.64 12.56 14.84
N LEU A 165 12.49 13.15 15.11
CA LEU A 165 11.42 12.49 15.85
C LEU A 165 10.47 11.77 14.89
N TYR A 166 10.09 10.56 15.27
CA TYR A 166 9.17 9.73 14.55
C TYR A 166 8.01 9.31 15.45
N PHE A 167 6.80 9.51 14.98
CA PHE A 167 5.60 9.02 15.64
C PHE A 167 5.21 7.68 15.04
N VAL A 168 5.12 6.67 15.89
CA VAL A 168 4.73 5.31 15.54
C VAL A 168 3.42 4.98 16.24
N ARG A 169 2.40 4.67 15.46
CA ARG A 169 1.13 4.20 15.96
C ARG A 169 0.83 2.82 15.41
N VAL A 170 0.71 1.84 16.29
CA VAL A 170 0.28 0.48 15.98
C VAL A 170 -1.07 0.28 16.64
N PHE A 171 -2.11 0.27 15.84
CA PHE A 171 -3.47 0.15 16.32
C PHE A 171 -4.02 -1.22 16.01
N THR A 172 -4.58 -1.87 17.01
CA THR A 172 -5.16 -3.21 16.91
C THR A 172 -6.59 -3.20 17.38
N ARG A 173 -7.43 -3.97 16.70
CA ARG A 173 -8.78 -4.29 17.13
C ARG A 173 -8.93 -5.78 17.32
N GLY A 174 -9.75 -6.14 18.28
CA GLY A 174 -10.04 -7.54 18.54
C GLY A 174 -11.08 -7.70 19.64
N GLY A 175 -11.17 -8.90 20.16
CA GLY A 175 -12.08 -9.16 21.28
C GLY A 175 -12.21 -10.62 21.60
N GLY A 176 -12.91 -10.88 22.68
CA GLY A 176 -13.09 -12.23 23.22
C GLY A 176 -14.17 -12.27 24.29
N ASN A 177 -14.06 -13.25 25.13
CA ASN A 177 -14.79 -13.40 26.38
C ASN A 177 -13.80 -13.79 27.51
N ALA A 178 -14.26 -13.78 28.73
CA ALA A 178 -13.40 -14.06 29.88
C ALA A 178 -12.83 -15.50 29.94
N GLN A 179 -13.37 -16.43 29.15
CA GLN A 179 -12.98 -17.85 29.16
C GLN A 179 -11.98 -18.21 28.05
N GLY A 180 -11.80 -17.33 27.04
CA GLY A 180 -10.97 -17.62 25.88
C GLY A 180 -9.97 -16.53 25.55
N ARG A 181 -8.93 -16.89 24.80
CA ARG A 181 -7.99 -15.89 24.27
C ARG A 181 -8.71 -14.94 23.32
N ALA A 182 -8.34 -13.67 23.39
CA ALA A 182 -8.80 -12.66 22.45
C ALA A 182 -8.37 -13.02 21.03
N LYS A 183 -9.22 -12.72 20.06
CA LYS A 183 -8.89 -12.80 18.63
C LYS A 183 -8.59 -11.41 18.08
N LEU A 184 -7.48 -11.30 17.37
CA LEU A 184 -7.11 -10.09 16.63
C LEU A 184 -7.96 -10.02 15.36
N SER A 185 -8.68 -8.91 15.16
CA SER A 185 -9.49 -8.69 13.96
C SER A 185 -8.86 -7.74 12.98
N SER A 186 -8.06 -6.77 13.44
CA SER A 186 -7.35 -5.87 12.55
C SER A 186 -6.08 -5.30 13.17
N LEU A 187 -5.15 -4.94 12.29
CA LEU A 187 -3.91 -4.24 12.59
C LEU A 187 -3.75 -3.07 11.62
N ASP A 188 -3.51 -1.87 12.16
CA ASP A 188 -3.14 -0.68 11.42
C ASP A 188 -1.84 -0.12 11.96
N ILE A 189 -0.88 0.11 11.09
CA ILE A 189 0.44 0.64 11.42
C ILE A 189 0.65 1.94 10.68
N GLN A 190 1.12 2.95 11.39
CA GLN A 190 1.42 4.26 10.83
C GLN A 190 2.71 4.78 11.44
N VAL A 191 3.58 5.26 10.57
CA VAL A 191 4.84 5.91 10.94
C VAL A 191 4.87 7.28 10.26
N TYR A 192 5.23 8.30 11.02
CA TYR A 192 5.36 9.66 10.52
C TYR A 192 6.60 10.34 11.08
N PRO A 193 7.41 11.00 10.24
CA PRO A 193 8.35 12.01 10.69
C PRO A 193 7.58 13.17 11.30
N VAL A 194 7.93 13.62 12.50
CA VAL A 194 7.14 14.61 13.23
C VAL A 194 8.01 15.62 13.99
N ASN A 195 7.42 16.76 14.29
CA ASN A 195 7.95 17.67 15.29
C ASN A 195 6.80 18.21 16.16
N TYR A 196 7.11 18.63 17.37
CA TYR A 196 6.14 19.26 18.24
C TYR A 196 5.83 20.68 17.76
N LYS A 197 4.53 20.99 17.70
CA LYS A 197 4.02 22.32 17.43
C LYS A 197 3.06 22.73 18.53
N ASP A 198 3.11 23.96 18.94
CA ASP A 198 2.11 24.51 19.84
C ASP A 198 0.75 24.54 19.14
N ALA A 199 -0.27 24.04 19.81
CA ALA A 199 -1.64 23.98 19.34
C ALA A 199 -2.55 24.71 20.34
N PHE A 200 -3.24 25.71 19.87
CA PHE A 200 -4.21 26.47 20.66
C PHE A 200 -5.60 25.98 20.28
N TRP A 201 -6.32 25.48 21.28
CA TRP A 201 -7.71 25.06 21.17
C TRP A 201 -8.55 26.22 21.68
N GLY A 202 -8.66 27.28 20.90
CA GLY A 202 -9.57 28.38 21.18
C GLY A 202 -10.92 28.19 20.48
N ASP A 203 -11.82 29.12 20.67
CA ASP A 203 -13.13 29.14 20.01
C ASP A 203 -13.03 29.14 18.47
N ASN A 204 -11.85 29.43 17.94
CA ASN A 204 -11.49 29.35 16.53
C ASN A 204 -10.33 28.40 16.33
N ALA A 205 -10.59 27.09 16.32
CA ALA A 205 -9.61 26.09 15.95
C ALA A 205 -9.02 26.32 14.53
N LYS A 206 -9.69 27.09 13.70
CA LYS A 206 -9.23 27.56 12.39
C LYS A 206 -7.96 28.40 12.46
N ASP A 207 -7.84 29.28 13.45
CA ASP A 207 -6.69 30.17 13.58
C ASP A 207 -5.40 29.43 13.92
N ALA A 208 -5.54 28.25 14.51
CA ALA A 208 -4.40 27.36 14.79
C ALA A 208 -4.06 26.44 13.62
N GLY A 209 -4.79 26.52 12.51
CA GLY A 209 -4.66 25.60 11.39
C GLY A 209 -5.07 24.17 11.75
N LEU A 210 -5.80 24.02 12.81
CA LEU A 210 -6.32 22.75 13.29
C LEU A 210 -7.82 22.77 13.09
N GLN A 211 -8.34 21.94 12.22
CA GLN A 211 -9.74 21.60 12.29
C GLN A 211 -9.93 20.50 13.29
N SER A 212 -10.55 20.81 14.38
CA SER A 212 -11.11 19.84 15.29
C SER A 212 -12.35 19.24 14.64
N PHE A 213 -12.36 17.94 14.36
CA PHE A 213 -13.61 17.23 14.38
C PHE A 213 -14.00 17.06 15.79
N THR A 214 -14.91 17.76 16.06
CA THR A 214 -15.63 17.82 17.28
C THR A 214 -16.06 16.45 17.74
N ASP A 215 -15.30 15.86 18.58
CA ASP A 215 -15.95 15.44 19.77
C ASP A 215 -16.34 16.72 20.53
N ARG A 216 -17.59 17.11 20.45
CA ARG A 216 -18.14 18.25 21.15
C ARG A 216 -18.08 18.11 22.66
N THR A 217 -17.71 16.95 23.15
CA THR A 217 -17.54 16.64 24.56
C THR A 217 -16.15 16.98 25.07
N GLN A 218 -15.19 17.34 24.19
CA GLN A 218 -13.79 17.69 24.52
C GLN A 218 -13.05 16.65 25.36
N THR A 219 -13.56 15.46 25.43
CA THR A 219 -12.99 14.40 26.23
C THR A 219 -12.04 13.55 25.41
N THR A 220 -12.18 13.53 24.10
CA THR A 220 -11.19 12.99 23.18
C THR A 220 -10.32 14.12 22.66
N PRO A 221 -9.02 13.98 22.63
CA PRO A 221 -8.18 14.94 21.94
C PRO A 221 -8.69 15.02 20.51
N GLY A 222 -9.39 16.08 20.19
CA GLY A 222 -9.82 16.37 18.85
C GLY A 222 -8.58 16.44 18.00
N TRP A 223 -8.53 15.72 16.89
CA TRP A 223 -7.43 15.74 16.03
C TRP A 223 -7.86 16.03 14.67
N GLY A 224 -7.16 16.61 14.21
CA GLY A 224 -7.28 17.46 13.28
C GLY A 224 -6.94 17.09 11.89
N PHE A 225 -7.52 16.14 11.41
CA PHE A 225 -7.69 16.03 10.06
C PHE A 225 -9.06 15.77 9.78
N ALA A 226 -9.76 16.66 10.26
CA ALA A 226 -10.91 16.80 9.56
C ALA A 226 -10.57 17.02 8.19
N ALA A 227 -10.43 16.11 7.50
CA ALA A 227 -10.46 16.55 6.15
C ALA A 227 -11.22 17.84 6.10
N PRO A 228 -11.01 18.54 5.23
CA PRO A 228 -10.33 18.20 4.06
C PRO A 228 -8.92 18.73 4.04
N GLY A 229 -8.10 17.96 4.55
CA GLY A 229 -6.71 18.22 4.35
C GLY A 229 -6.04 19.15 5.33
N PRO A 230 -4.73 19.26 5.16
CA PRO A 230 -3.89 20.06 6.00
C PRO A 230 -4.29 21.50 5.87
N THR A 231 -4.64 22.07 6.97
CA THR A 231 -4.97 23.45 7.05
C THR A 231 -3.69 24.20 7.32
N SER A 232 -3.34 25.09 6.43
CA SER A 232 -2.30 26.09 6.63
C SER A 232 -1.02 25.58 7.31
N GLY A 233 -0.45 24.50 6.80
CA GLY A 233 0.85 23.97 7.25
C GLY A 233 0.84 23.26 8.60
N ALA A 234 -0.29 23.17 9.26
CA ALA A 234 -0.39 22.49 10.55
C ALA A 234 -1.00 21.10 10.41
N PHE A 235 -0.26 20.20 9.79
CA PHE A 235 -0.70 18.84 9.57
C PHE A 235 -0.36 17.98 10.78
N CYS A 236 -1.24 17.96 11.78
CA CYS A 236 -1.02 17.24 13.02
C CYS A 236 -1.51 15.79 12.94
N VAL A 237 -0.65 14.84 13.20
CA VAL A 237 -0.98 13.41 13.22
C VAL A 237 -1.41 12.90 14.59
N ALA A 238 -1.18 13.68 15.61
CA ALA A 238 -1.68 13.47 16.96
C ALA A 238 -1.73 14.78 17.72
N ASN A 239 -2.66 14.89 18.67
CA ASN A 239 -2.92 16.10 19.44
C ASN A 239 -2.99 15.81 20.93
N SER A 240 -2.60 16.79 21.73
CA SER A 240 -2.78 16.77 23.17
C SER A 240 -3.35 18.11 23.64
N VAL A 241 -4.63 18.10 23.99
CA VAL A 241 -5.32 19.29 24.54
C VAL A 241 -4.66 19.73 25.86
N THR A 242 -4.33 18.77 26.71
CA THR A 242 -3.71 19.05 28.02
C THR A 242 -2.30 19.60 27.90
N GLU A 243 -1.55 19.17 26.91
CA GLU A 243 -0.18 19.64 26.66
C GLU A 243 -0.15 20.87 25.75
N LYS A 244 -1.30 21.25 25.17
CA LYS A 244 -1.42 22.32 24.17
C LYS A 244 -0.44 22.17 23.01
N LYS A 245 -0.26 20.92 22.55
CA LYS A 245 0.68 20.57 21.48
C LYS A 245 0.07 19.59 20.49
N CYS A 246 0.57 19.65 19.27
CA CYS A 246 0.35 18.60 18.28
C CYS A 246 1.68 18.06 17.74
N LEU A 247 1.63 16.89 17.13
CA LEU A 247 2.72 16.36 16.33
C LEU A 247 2.46 16.71 14.86
N GLN A 248 3.18 17.72 14.39
CA GLN A 248 3.15 18.11 12.99
C GLN A 248 3.92 17.11 12.15
N ARG A 249 3.34 16.69 11.05
CA ARG A 249 3.92 15.74 10.11
C ARG A 249 4.93 16.43 9.17
N TYR A 250 5.96 15.69 8.82
CA TYR A 250 6.97 16.08 7.83
C TYR A 250 7.12 15.00 6.75
N GLU A 251 7.84 15.33 5.69
CA GLU A 251 8.23 14.33 4.69
C GLU A 251 9.32 13.40 5.23
N PHE A 252 9.27 12.15 4.81
CA PHE A 252 10.34 11.22 5.10
C PHE A 252 11.63 11.63 4.37
N PRO A 253 12.80 11.53 5.04
CA PRO A 253 14.07 11.66 4.35
C PRO A 253 14.20 10.63 3.25
N SER A 254 14.78 11.05 2.12
CA SER A 254 14.97 10.19 0.95
C SER A 254 15.94 9.02 1.25
N ASN A 255 15.77 7.93 0.51
CA ASN A 255 16.66 6.77 0.54
C ASN A 255 16.81 6.10 1.92
N LYS A 256 15.79 6.13 2.74
CA LYS A 256 15.74 5.41 4.01
C LYS A 256 14.76 4.24 3.91
N ARG A 257 15.18 3.11 4.45
CA ARG A 257 14.35 1.92 4.58
C ARG A 257 14.03 1.73 6.06
N TYR A 258 12.77 1.81 6.41
CA TYR A 258 12.31 1.69 7.79
C TYR A 258 11.94 0.25 8.11
N PHE A 259 12.05 -0.10 9.38
CA PHE A 259 11.54 -1.36 9.92
C PHE A 259 10.75 -1.15 11.20
N LEU A 260 9.82 -2.06 11.43
CA LEU A 260 9.07 -2.17 12.67
C LEU A 260 8.99 -3.64 13.09
N LYS A 261 9.33 -3.91 14.34
CA LYS A 261 9.18 -5.22 14.98
C LYS A 261 8.07 -5.17 16.02
N LEU A 262 7.09 -6.02 15.89
CA LEU A 262 6.00 -6.18 16.84
C LEU A 262 6.12 -7.55 17.48
N ARG A 263 6.04 -7.61 18.80
CA ARG A 263 5.90 -8.87 19.52
C ARG A 263 4.45 -9.04 19.90
N MET A 264 3.81 -10.09 19.40
CA MET A 264 2.37 -10.27 19.45
C MET A 264 1.99 -11.66 19.93
N SER A 265 0.91 -11.76 20.70
CA SER A 265 0.30 -13.04 21.08
C SER A 265 -0.40 -13.72 19.90
N GLU A 266 -0.89 -12.94 18.96
CA GLU A 266 -1.56 -13.38 17.74
C GLU A 266 -1.12 -12.51 16.57
N ILE A 267 -0.70 -13.14 15.48
CA ILE A 267 -0.32 -12.43 14.25
C ILE A 267 -1.58 -12.12 13.43
N PRO A 268 -1.64 -10.95 12.78
CA PRO A 268 -2.73 -10.67 11.87
C PRO A 268 -2.77 -11.73 10.76
N SER A 269 -3.97 -12.14 10.41
CA SER A 269 -4.21 -13.10 9.35
C SER A 269 -4.87 -12.43 8.15
N GLY A 270 -4.89 -13.15 7.03
CA GLY A 270 -5.47 -12.66 5.79
C GLY A 270 -4.57 -11.70 5.04
N TRP A 271 -5.16 -10.74 4.36
CA TRP A 271 -4.47 -9.86 3.42
C TRP A 271 -4.12 -8.50 4.03
N LEU A 272 -2.94 -7.98 3.64
CA LEU A 272 -2.48 -6.65 4.03
C LEU A 272 -2.48 -5.69 2.85
N HIS A 273 -2.64 -4.42 3.15
CA HIS A 273 -2.37 -3.31 2.23
C HIS A 273 -1.39 -2.33 2.84
N GLY A 274 -0.52 -1.71 2.00
CA GLY A 274 0.50 -0.77 2.48
C GLY A 274 0.75 0.43 1.57
N ARG A 275 1.20 1.49 2.22
CA ARG A 275 1.85 2.66 1.61
C ARG A 275 3.34 2.56 1.88
N VAL A 276 3.96 1.59 1.28
CA VAL A 276 5.40 1.32 1.35
C VAL A 276 5.87 0.78 0.01
N ALA A 277 7.13 0.92 -0.29
CA ALA A 277 7.77 0.27 -1.44
C ALA A 277 8.78 -0.77 -0.97
N LYS A 278 9.05 -1.76 -1.82
CA LYS A 278 10.02 -2.83 -1.57
C LYS A 278 9.83 -3.50 -0.20
N GLN A 279 8.58 -3.77 0.15
CA GLN A 279 8.24 -4.32 1.46
C GLN A 279 8.79 -5.74 1.65
N GLU A 280 9.19 -6.01 2.88
CA GLU A 280 9.52 -7.34 3.36
C GLU A 280 8.78 -7.62 4.66
N ILE A 281 8.17 -8.79 4.73
CA ILE A 281 7.44 -9.26 5.90
C ILE A 281 8.04 -10.59 6.32
N SER A 282 8.27 -10.73 7.61
CA SER A 282 8.62 -12.02 8.20
C SER A 282 7.96 -12.19 9.56
N VAL A 283 7.62 -13.43 9.85
CA VAL A 283 7.05 -13.84 11.13
C VAL A 283 7.94 -14.91 11.73
N THR A 284 8.40 -14.67 12.95
CA THR A 284 9.20 -15.64 13.71
C THR A 284 8.45 -16.00 14.97
N LYS A 285 8.12 -17.28 15.13
CA LYS A 285 7.43 -17.79 16.32
C LYS A 285 8.44 -18.06 17.44
N SER A 286 8.09 -17.67 18.67
CA SER A 286 8.88 -17.91 19.88
C SER A 286 7.94 -18.26 21.03
N GLY A 287 7.82 -19.55 21.36
CA GLY A 287 6.86 -20.02 22.36
C GLY A 287 5.42 -19.63 22.00
N ASP A 288 4.75 -18.97 22.93
CA ASP A 288 3.34 -18.50 22.78
C ASP A 288 3.23 -17.12 22.10
N SER A 289 4.34 -16.52 21.72
CA SER A 289 4.37 -15.24 21.02
C SER A 289 5.00 -15.39 19.64
N SER A 290 4.79 -14.36 18.83
CA SER A 290 5.41 -14.25 17.51
C SER A 290 5.95 -12.83 17.31
N THR A 291 7.07 -12.72 16.65
CA THR A 291 7.61 -11.43 16.19
C THR A 291 7.23 -11.22 14.74
N LEU A 292 6.47 -10.17 14.47
CA LEU A 292 6.19 -9.67 13.13
C LEU A 292 7.21 -8.57 12.82
N LEU A 293 8.04 -8.81 11.82
CA LEU A 293 8.95 -7.81 11.28
C LEU A 293 8.43 -7.34 9.92
N ILE A 294 8.28 -6.05 9.78
CA ILE A 294 7.91 -5.39 8.52
C ILE A 294 8.99 -4.37 8.18
N GLN A 295 9.41 -4.36 6.94
CA GLN A 295 10.40 -3.42 6.42
C GLN A 295 9.90 -2.83 5.09
N GLY A 296 10.29 -1.60 4.78
CA GLY A 296 9.98 -0.96 3.51
C GLY A 296 10.44 0.48 3.43
N GLU A 297 10.48 1.00 2.23
CA GLU A 297 10.76 2.41 1.94
C GLU A 297 9.45 3.19 1.96
N PRO A 298 9.42 4.44 2.45
CA PRO A 298 8.23 5.28 2.35
C PRO A 298 7.92 5.59 0.89
N VAL A 299 6.65 5.83 0.60
CA VAL A 299 6.18 6.22 -0.72
C VAL A 299 5.54 7.61 -0.69
N SER A 300 5.58 8.28 -1.82
CA SER A 300 4.88 9.54 -2.04
C SER A 300 3.52 9.27 -2.65
N VAL A 301 2.45 9.75 -2.02
CA VAL A 301 1.06 9.52 -2.44
C VAL A 301 0.43 10.85 -2.87
N PRO A 302 -0.07 10.97 -4.10
CA PRO A 302 -0.73 12.18 -4.56
C PRO A 302 -2.07 12.37 -3.83
N ALA A 303 -2.32 13.59 -3.41
CA ALA A 303 -3.58 14.00 -2.81
C ALA A 303 -4.27 15.04 -3.69
N ILE A 304 -5.59 14.99 -3.75
CA ILE A 304 -6.41 15.98 -4.45
C ILE A 304 -7.34 16.64 -3.46
N TYR A 305 -7.39 17.94 -3.56
CA TYR A 305 -8.33 18.76 -2.86
C TYR A 305 -8.99 19.75 -3.83
N LYS A 306 -10.31 19.82 -3.81
CA LYS A 306 -11.06 20.79 -4.58
C LYS A 306 -12.34 21.17 -3.84
N MET A 307 -12.64 22.44 -3.79
CA MET A 307 -13.87 22.96 -3.23
C MET A 307 -14.67 23.69 -4.29
N TYR A 308 -15.97 23.49 -4.26
CA TYR A 308 -16.94 24.24 -5.06
C TYR A 308 -18.05 24.78 -4.17
N LYS A 309 -18.57 25.94 -4.47
CA LYS A 309 -19.94 26.27 -4.10
C LYS A 309 -20.88 25.50 -5.01
N TRP A 310 -22.02 25.07 -4.50
CA TRP A 310 -22.95 24.25 -5.30
C TRP A 310 -23.27 24.86 -6.66
N ASN A 311 -23.55 26.19 -6.70
CA ASN A 311 -23.86 26.90 -7.94
C ASN A 311 -22.68 27.03 -8.91
N GLU A 312 -21.46 26.88 -8.44
CA GLU A 312 -20.23 26.96 -9.23
C GLU A 312 -19.75 25.58 -9.67
N MET A 313 -20.35 24.53 -9.13
CA MET A 313 -19.98 23.17 -9.46
C MET A 313 -20.40 22.84 -10.90
N PRO A 314 -19.51 22.23 -11.71
CA PRO A 314 -19.88 21.79 -13.07
C PRO A 314 -21.11 20.86 -13.05
N ALA A 315 -22.04 21.07 -13.99
CA ALA A 315 -23.32 20.36 -14.02
C ALA A 315 -23.18 18.84 -14.01
N GLY A 316 -22.19 18.28 -14.72
CA GLY A 316 -21.91 16.85 -14.71
C GLY A 316 -21.50 16.33 -13.32
N LEU A 317 -20.83 17.16 -12.53
CA LEU A 317 -20.46 16.80 -11.16
C LEU A 317 -21.65 16.99 -10.23
N GLN A 318 -22.43 18.08 -10.38
CA GLN A 318 -23.66 18.29 -9.62
C GLN A 318 -24.62 17.11 -9.73
N SER A 319 -24.82 16.60 -10.96
CA SER A 319 -25.74 15.48 -11.20
C SER A 319 -25.36 14.19 -10.47
N GLN A 320 -24.08 14.01 -10.17
CA GLN A 320 -23.57 12.85 -9.42
C GLN A 320 -23.78 13.00 -7.92
N TYR A 321 -23.84 14.24 -7.42
CA TYR A 321 -23.92 14.56 -6.00
C TYR A 321 -25.25 15.21 -5.58
N ASP A 322 -26.22 15.24 -6.47
CA ASP A 322 -27.59 15.55 -6.11
C ASP A 322 -28.11 14.46 -5.16
N VAL A 323 -28.94 14.87 -4.20
CA VAL A 323 -29.58 13.96 -3.23
C VAL A 323 -30.38 12.83 -3.88
N ASN A 324 -30.81 13.00 -5.11
CA ASN A 324 -31.53 12.00 -5.88
C ASN A 324 -30.61 11.12 -6.74
N SER A 325 -29.31 11.41 -6.79
CA SER A 325 -28.36 10.62 -7.54
C SER A 325 -28.05 9.30 -6.82
N GLY A 326 -27.83 8.23 -7.60
CA GLY A 326 -27.41 6.93 -7.07
C GLY A 326 -26.10 6.96 -6.29
N PHE A 327 -25.27 7.98 -6.48
CA PHE A 327 -24.02 8.18 -5.74
C PHE A 327 -24.23 8.42 -4.24
N TYR A 328 -25.27 9.15 -3.88
CA TYR A 328 -25.63 9.34 -2.48
C TYR A 328 -26.31 8.10 -1.88
N ILE A 329 -27.01 7.35 -2.71
CA ILE A 329 -27.79 6.18 -2.29
C ILE A 329 -26.89 4.95 -2.12
N ASN A 330 -25.81 4.86 -2.91
CA ASN A 330 -24.95 3.67 -2.98
C ASN A 330 -23.67 3.75 -2.12
N ASP A 331 -23.50 4.79 -1.30
CA ASP A 331 -22.49 4.79 -0.25
C ASP A 331 -23.05 4.04 0.97
N PRO A 332 -22.68 2.77 1.22
CA PRO A 332 -23.20 2.01 2.34
C PRO A 332 -22.90 2.64 3.71
N ALA A 333 -21.86 3.46 3.80
CA ALA A 333 -21.52 4.21 5.00
C ALA A 333 -22.37 5.49 5.16
N ARG A 334 -23.09 5.90 4.11
CA ARG A 334 -23.82 7.16 4.04
C ARG A 334 -25.26 7.02 3.55
N ASN A 335 -25.84 5.84 3.70
CA ASN A 335 -27.22 5.52 3.29
C ASN A 335 -28.30 6.39 3.94
N GLU A 336 -27.91 7.38 4.71
CA GLU A 336 -28.84 8.35 5.26
C GLU A 336 -28.66 9.68 4.52
N PRO A 337 -29.69 10.20 3.86
CA PRO A 337 -29.65 11.50 3.19
C PRO A 337 -29.33 12.68 4.11
N ASN A 338 -29.05 12.42 5.36
CA ASN A 338 -28.87 13.37 6.45
C ASN A 338 -27.43 13.45 7.00
N GLN A 339 -26.47 12.75 6.43
CA GLN A 339 -25.10 12.80 6.91
C GLN A 339 -24.25 13.80 6.12
N SER A 340 -24.13 14.81 6.61
CA SER A 340 -23.28 15.86 7.15
C SER A 340 -22.02 16.12 6.36
N GLY A 341 -21.92 17.38 5.96
CA GLY A 341 -20.67 18.03 5.62
C GLY A 341 -19.96 18.63 6.86
N PRO A 342 -18.80 19.28 6.68
CA PRO A 342 -18.12 19.98 7.74
C PRO A 342 -19.05 21.01 8.36
N GLY A 343 -19.18 20.96 9.66
CA GLY A 343 -20.05 21.85 10.42
C GLY A 343 -21.47 21.38 10.61
N GLY A 344 -21.93 20.30 9.98
CA GLY A 344 -23.33 19.97 10.13
C GLY A 344 -23.72 18.53 9.89
N ARG A 345 -23.76 17.73 10.90
CA ARG A 345 -24.78 16.71 11.08
C ARG A 345 -26.10 17.41 11.34
N SER A 346 -26.53 18.24 10.49
CA SER A 346 -27.78 18.92 10.71
C SER A 346 -28.77 18.41 9.71
N GLY A 347 -29.56 17.51 10.19
CA GLY A 347 -30.90 17.31 9.79
C GLY A 347 -31.17 17.11 8.28
N PRO A 348 -32.43 16.96 7.97
CA PRO A 348 -32.92 16.54 6.68
C PRO A 348 -32.88 17.60 5.57
N ASN A 349 -31.91 18.52 5.60
CA ASN A 349 -31.86 19.53 4.55
C ASN A 349 -31.35 18.93 3.25
N LYS A 350 -32.26 18.54 2.39
CA LYS A 350 -31.96 18.02 1.05
C LYS A 350 -31.49 19.13 0.09
N ASP A 351 -31.64 20.38 0.46
CA ASP A 351 -31.21 21.52 -0.36
C ASP A 351 -29.67 21.64 -0.34
N PRO A 352 -28.99 21.42 -1.47
CA PRO A 352 -27.55 21.50 -1.53
C PRO A 352 -27.00 22.89 -1.26
N LEU A 353 -27.79 23.95 -1.37
CA LEU A 353 -27.43 25.32 -1.03
C LEU A 353 -27.41 25.58 0.48
N LYS A 354 -28.09 24.74 1.23
CA LYS A 354 -28.25 24.90 2.69
C LYS A 354 -27.47 23.86 3.50
N ARG A 355 -26.51 23.21 2.87
CA ARG A 355 -25.66 22.22 3.53
C ARG A 355 -24.25 22.30 3.01
N ASN A 356 -23.31 21.92 3.85
CA ASN A 356 -21.93 21.67 3.47
C ASN A 356 -21.71 20.16 3.35
N VAL A 357 -20.98 19.73 2.36
CA VAL A 357 -20.68 18.32 2.11
C VAL A 357 -19.19 18.15 1.96
N VAL A 358 -18.62 17.15 2.64
CA VAL A 358 -17.27 16.67 2.40
C VAL A 358 -17.36 15.31 1.76
N ILE A 359 -16.76 15.19 0.59
CA ILE A 359 -16.65 13.97 -0.18
C ILE A 359 -15.22 13.50 -0.01
N GLN A 360 -15.04 12.58 0.92
CA GLN A 360 -13.76 12.00 1.27
C GLN A 360 -13.90 10.48 1.26
N PRO A 361 -13.81 9.88 0.08
CA PRO A 361 -13.82 8.42 0.00
C PRO A 361 -12.55 7.86 0.62
N ASP A 362 -12.69 6.73 1.27
CA ASP A 362 -11.53 5.96 1.67
C ASP A 362 -10.70 5.60 0.46
N ALA A 363 -9.38 5.63 0.58
CA ALA A 363 -8.46 5.36 -0.52
C ALA A 363 -8.68 3.98 -1.18
N TRP A 364 -9.24 3.04 -0.43
CA TRP A 364 -9.56 1.68 -0.86
C TRP A 364 -11.02 1.49 -1.30
N ASN A 365 -11.84 2.52 -1.30
CA ASN A 365 -13.24 2.41 -1.69
C ASN A 365 -13.36 2.33 -3.22
N PRO A 366 -13.99 1.29 -3.79
CA PRO A 366 -14.21 1.20 -5.24
C PRO A 366 -14.96 2.40 -5.82
N LEU A 367 -15.94 2.95 -5.09
CA LEU A 367 -16.64 4.17 -5.49
C LEU A 367 -15.69 5.38 -5.50
N GLY A 368 -14.70 5.40 -4.63
CA GLY A 368 -13.68 6.44 -4.60
C GLY A 368 -12.88 6.52 -5.89
N MET A 369 -12.61 5.39 -6.53
CA MET A 369 -11.93 5.37 -7.83
C MET A 369 -12.78 6.02 -8.93
N ASP A 370 -14.08 5.76 -8.95
CA ASP A 370 -14.98 6.34 -9.94
C ASP A 370 -15.21 7.83 -9.68
N GLN A 371 -15.32 8.23 -8.41
CA GLN A 371 -15.37 9.64 -8.01
C GLN A 371 -14.09 10.39 -8.39
N LEU A 372 -12.93 9.78 -8.17
CA LEU A 372 -11.64 10.36 -8.55
C LEU A 372 -11.57 10.59 -10.06
N LYS A 373 -11.98 9.62 -10.88
CA LYS A 373 -12.02 9.74 -12.34
C LYS A 373 -12.86 10.93 -12.81
N LEU A 374 -13.99 11.19 -12.16
CA LEU A 374 -14.83 12.34 -12.47
C LEU A 374 -14.16 13.68 -12.12
N LEU A 375 -13.34 13.69 -11.07
CA LEU A 375 -12.69 14.90 -10.59
C LEU A 375 -11.38 15.21 -11.34
N LEU A 376 -10.62 14.20 -11.78
CA LEU A 376 -9.32 14.37 -12.44
C LEU A 376 -9.32 15.39 -13.59
N PRO A 377 -10.26 15.37 -14.55
CA PRO A 377 -10.30 16.39 -15.60
C PRO A 377 -10.53 17.82 -15.07
N LEU A 378 -11.25 17.97 -13.97
CA LEU A 378 -11.59 19.25 -13.37
C LEU A 378 -10.44 19.88 -12.57
N VAL A 379 -9.41 19.10 -12.28
CA VAL A 379 -8.17 19.54 -11.65
C VAL A 379 -6.96 19.43 -12.59
N ASN A 380 -7.20 19.38 -13.92
CA ASN A 380 -6.18 19.22 -14.95
C ASN A 380 -5.28 17.98 -14.75
N ASP A 381 -5.84 16.91 -14.21
CA ASP A 381 -5.12 15.68 -13.89
C ASP A 381 -3.86 15.89 -13.04
N GLN A 382 -3.94 16.87 -12.13
CA GLN A 382 -2.85 17.34 -11.29
C GLN A 382 -3.18 17.15 -9.81
N ALA A 383 -2.22 16.65 -9.04
CA ALA A 383 -2.32 16.59 -7.59
C ALA A 383 -2.33 18.00 -6.97
N SER A 384 -3.02 18.16 -5.86
CA SER A 384 -2.95 19.35 -5.03
C SER A 384 -1.71 19.33 -4.13
N ALA A 385 -1.26 18.13 -3.75
CA ALA A 385 -0.06 17.85 -2.98
C ALA A 385 0.42 16.43 -3.21
N VAL A 386 1.66 16.16 -2.83
CA VAL A 386 2.20 14.80 -2.75
C VAL A 386 2.66 14.57 -1.32
N LEU A 387 2.11 13.56 -0.67
CA LEU A 387 2.32 13.29 0.76
C LEU A 387 3.14 12.01 0.94
N SER A 388 4.26 12.06 1.64
CA SER A 388 5.02 10.86 1.94
C SER A 388 4.33 10.02 3.03
N SER A 389 4.35 8.71 2.88
CA SER A 389 3.61 7.79 3.73
C SER A 389 4.40 6.51 4.00
N TRP A 390 4.24 5.97 5.21
CA TRP A 390 4.66 4.63 5.60
C TRP A 390 3.58 4.02 6.48
N THR A 391 2.64 3.30 5.84
CA THR A 391 1.47 2.74 6.55
C THR A 391 1.17 1.33 6.06
N ILE A 392 0.63 0.51 6.95
CA ILE A 392 0.22 -0.86 6.65
C ILE A 392 -1.06 -1.17 7.42
N ARG A 393 -2.01 -1.81 6.79
CA ARG A 393 -3.25 -2.26 7.43
C ARG A 393 -3.65 -3.65 6.98
N THR A 394 -4.41 -4.33 7.81
CA THR A 394 -5.16 -5.52 7.43
C THR A 394 -6.41 -5.14 6.66
N LEU A 395 -6.84 -5.98 5.73
CA LEU A 395 -8.16 -5.87 5.13
C LEU A 395 -9.23 -6.39 6.08
N SER A 396 -10.41 -5.79 6.04
CA SER A 396 -11.59 -6.25 6.76
C SER A 396 -12.21 -7.49 6.08
N GLU A 397 -13.06 -8.22 6.80
CA GLU A 397 -13.81 -9.34 6.22
C GLU A 397 -14.64 -8.92 5.00
N GLY A 398 -15.21 -7.71 5.03
CA GLY A 398 -15.97 -7.18 3.90
C GLY A 398 -15.12 -6.96 2.65
N GLU A 399 -13.89 -6.46 2.82
CA GLU A 399 -12.95 -6.27 1.71
C GLU A 399 -12.39 -7.61 1.18
N MET A 400 -12.35 -8.63 2.01
CA MET A 400 -11.96 -10.00 1.62
C MET A 400 -13.09 -10.78 0.93
N SER A 401 -14.34 -10.29 1.02
CA SER A 401 -15.52 -10.97 0.47
C SER A 401 -15.39 -11.14 -1.05
N GLY A 402 -15.64 -12.35 -1.53
CA GLY A 402 -15.52 -12.69 -2.95
C GLY A 402 -14.08 -12.89 -3.45
N SER A 403 -13.08 -12.79 -2.59
CA SER A 403 -11.69 -13.10 -2.94
C SER A 403 -11.47 -14.58 -3.22
N ASN A 404 -10.36 -14.93 -3.89
CA ASN A 404 -9.98 -16.31 -4.11
C ASN A 404 -9.81 -17.05 -2.78
N GLN A 405 -10.34 -18.27 -2.68
CA GLN A 405 -10.27 -19.08 -1.45
C GLN A 405 -8.85 -19.29 -0.91
N CYS A 406 -7.83 -19.25 -1.77
CA CYS A 406 -6.43 -19.36 -1.34
C CYS A 406 -5.97 -18.17 -0.49
N PHE A 407 -6.70 -17.05 -0.50
CA PHE A 407 -6.44 -15.89 0.34
C PHE A 407 -7.14 -15.95 1.70
N ASN A 408 -8.05 -16.90 1.91
CA ASN A 408 -8.92 -16.96 3.09
C ASN A 408 -8.35 -17.80 4.24
N ASP A 409 -7.05 -18.07 4.26
CA ASP A 409 -6.40 -18.73 5.39
C ASP A 409 -6.30 -17.76 6.58
N THR A 410 -7.06 -18.05 7.63
CA THR A 410 -7.12 -17.22 8.85
C THR A 410 -6.00 -17.53 9.85
N SER A 411 -5.07 -18.43 9.53
CA SER A 411 -3.96 -18.79 10.41
C SER A 411 -2.66 -18.02 10.13
N LYS A 412 -2.60 -17.30 9.02
CA LYS A 412 -1.40 -16.58 8.56
C LYS A 412 -1.71 -15.38 7.70
N ILE A 413 -0.70 -14.54 7.43
CA ILE A 413 -0.75 -13.51 6.40
C ILE A 413 -0.73 -14.21 5.03
N THR A 414 -1.73 -13.93 4.20
CA THR A 414 -1.90 -14.55 2.88
C THR A 414 -1.36 -13.70 1.74
N GLY A 415 -0.99 -12.47 2.02
CA GLY A 415 -0.32 -11.59 1.08
C GLY A 415 -0.44 -10.12 1.45
N MET A 416 0.23 -9.30 0.67
CA MET A 416 0.22 -7.84 0.80
C MET A 416 0.35 -7.19 -0.57
N VAL A 417 -0.47 -6.17 -0.80
CA VAL A 417 -0.25 -5.20 -1.87
C VAL A 417 0.19 -3.88 -1.27
N ALA A 418 1.16 -3.24 -1.90
CA ALA A 418 1.52 -1.86 -1.61
C ALA A 418 1.55 -1.03 -2.89
N THR A 419 1.08 0.22 -2.82
CA THR A 419 1.05 1.14 -3.96
C THR A 419 1.07 2.58 -3.47
N ASN A 420 1.56 3.48 -4.31
CA ASN A 420 1.50 4.93 -4.09
C ASN A 420 0.33 5.61 -4.82
N ALA A 421 -0.58 4.86 -5.40
CA ALA A 421 -1.78 5.41 -6.04
C ALA A 421 -2.69 6.13 -5.04
N THR A 422 -3.36 7.19 -5.45
CA THR A 422 -4.34 7.90 -4.60
C THR A 422 -5.45 6.96 -4.14
N ASN A 423 -6.04 6.22 -5.09
CA ASN A 423 -7.05 5.19 -4.81
C ASN A 423 -6.65 3.84 -5.41
N TYR A 424 -7.13 2.76 -4.80
CA TYR A 424 -6.82 1.38 -5.20
C TYR A 424 -7.97 0.42 -4.90
N SER A 425 -7.91 -0.78 -5.45
CA SER A 425 -8.91 -1.83 -5.16
C SER A 425 -8.90 -2.20 -3.68
N ALA A 426 -10.09 -2.35 -3.12
CA ALA A 426 -10.30 -2.67 -1.71
C ALA A 426 -10.19 -4.16 -1.39
N CYS A 427 -9.69 -4.99 -2.29
CA CYS A 427 -9.63 -6.44 -2.11
C CYS A 427 -8.23 -6.95 -2.47
N PRO A 428 -7.90 -8.20 -2.15
CA PRO A 428 -6.75 -8.85 -2.77
C PRO A 428 -6.85 -8.80 -4.30
N PRO A 429 -5.73 -8.96 -5.03
CA PRO A 429 -5.77 -9.04 -6.48
C PRO A 429 -6.73 -10.12 -6.95
N VAL A 430 -7.54 -9.81 -7.95
CA VAL A 430 -8.52 -10.74 -8.51
C VAL A 430 -7.83 -11.64 -9.52
N PHE A 431 -7.98 -12.97 -9.36
CA PHE A 431 -7.47 -13.91 -10.35
C PHE A 431 -8.43 -14.00 -11.54
N ASP A 432 -7.99 -13.54 -12.70
CA ASP A 432 -8.70 -13.66 -13.96
C ASP A 432 -8.29 -14.96 -14.66
N THR A 433 -9.26 -15.85 -14.83
CA THR A 433 -9.04 -17.16 -15.45
C THR A 433 -8.81 -17.09 -16.96
N ALA A 434 -9.26 -16.04 -17.63
CA ALA A 434 -9.07 -15.86 -19.06
C ALA A 434 -7.62 -15.46 -19.40
N SER A 435 -7.07 -14.48 -18.70
CA SER A 435 -5.69 -14.02 -18.86
C SER A 435 -4.69 -14.81 -18.03
N GLN A 436 -5.16 -15.64 -17.09
CA GLN A 436 -4.32 -16.32 -16.09
C GLN A 436 -3.45 -15.33 -15.30
N SER A 437 -4.03 -14.22 -14.87
CA SER A 437 -3.33 -13.12 -14.22
C SER A 437 -4.04 -12.69 -12.94
N LEU A 438 -3.26 -12.19 -11.98
CA LEU A 438 -3.76 -11.44 -10.85
C LEU A 438 -3.95 -9.98 -11.27
N ILE A 439 -5.18 -9.49 -11.18
CA ILE A 439 -5.58 -8.15 -11.61
C ILE A 439 -5.76 -7.24 -10.42
N TYR A 440 -5.18 -6.04 -10.48
CA TYR A 440 -5.34 -5.00 -9.47
C TYR A 440 -5.56 -3.64 -10.11
N LYS A 441 -6.52 -2.87 -9.59
CA LYS A 441 -6.85 -1.54 -10.12
C LYS A 441 -6.31 -0.45 -9.21
N VAL A 442 -5.75 0.57 -9.81
CA VAL A 442 -5.22 1.76 -9.12
C VAL A 442 -5.65 3.02 -9.88
N SER A 443 -5.67 4.16 -9.20
CA SER A 443 -5.96 5.46 -9.82
C SER A 443 -5.26 6.58 -9.06
N ALA A 444 -4.64 7.50 -9.79
CA ALA A 444 -4.03 8.70 -9.25
C ALA A 444 -3.96 9.79 -10.33
N PRO A 445 -3.72 11.06 -9.97
CA PRO A 445 -3.41 12.11 -10.93
C PRO A 445 -2.14 11.79 -11.72
N HIS A 446 -2.14 12.22 -12.98
CA HIS A 446 -0.97 12.05 -13.85
C HIS A 446 0.19 12.98 -13.47
N LEU A 447 -0.12 14.15 -12.91
CA LEU A 447 0.86 15.16 -12.55
C LEU A 447 0.91 15.38 -11.03
N THR A 448 2.11 15.64 -10.52
CA THR A 448 2.31 16.13 -9.16
C THR A 448 1.80 17.58 -9.02
N ASP A 449 1.79 18.10 -7.79
CA ASP A 449 1.56 19.53 -7.48
C ASP A 449 2.55 20.46 -8.20
N LYS A 450 3.75 19.97 -8.49
CA LYS A 450 4.81 20.68 -9.25
C LYS A 450 4.72 20.48 -10.76
N LYS A 451 3.63 19.89 -11.27
CA LYS A 451 3.41 19.58 -12.70
C LYS A 451 4.44 18.64 -13.32
N VAL A 452 5.06 17.81 -12.52
CA VAL A 452 5.94 16.74 -12.98
C VAL A 452 5.10 15.48 -13.12
N VAL A 453 5.39 14.64 -14.12
CA VAL A 453 4.73 13.34 -14.29
C VAL A 453 4.94 12.51 -13.02
N PHE A 454 3.84 12.03 -12.46
CA PHE A 454 3.87 11.20 -11.26
C PHE A 454 4.09 9.74 -11.64
N GLU A 455 5.12 9.13 -11.07
CA GLU A 455 5.46 7.74 -11.31
C GLU A 455 4.83 6.81 -10.28
N GLY A 456 4.14 5.81 -10.79
CA GLY A 456 3.47 4.78 -10.00
C GLY A 456 4.42 3.72 -9.47
N THR A 457 4.07 3.19 -8.29
CA THR A 457 4.67 1.99 -7.71
C THR A 457 3.58 0.97 -7.38
N TYR A 458 3.90 -0.28 -7.60
CA TYR A 458 3.06 -1.41 -7.21
C TYR A 458 3.96 -2.54 -6.76
N ASP A 459 3.79 -2.98 -5.53
CA ASP A 459 4.51 -4.09 -4.94
C ASP A 459 3.52 -5.14 -4.44
N LEU A 460 3.69 -6.37 -4.88
CA LEU A 460 2.90 -7.52 -4.46
C LEU A 460 3.81 -8.52 -3.75
N SER A 461 3.48 -8.87 -2.52
CA SER A 461 4.12 -9.93 -1.75
C SER A 461 3.11 -11.03 -1.44
N ILE A 462 3.39 -12.25 -1.89
CA ILE A 462 2.52 -13.42 -1.68
C ILE A 462 3.37 -14.58 -1.15
N PRO A 463 2.93 -15.32 -0.11
CA PRO A 463 3.56 -16.59 0.23
C PRO A 463 3.57 -17.55 -0.96
N SER A 464 4.68 -18.26 -1.14
CA SER A 464 4.86 -19.14 -2.30
C SER A 464 3.80 -20.24 -2.38
N ASP A 465 3.33 -20.75 -1.24
CA ASP A 465 2.25 -21.74 -1.17
C ASP A 465 0.88 -21.16 -1.55
N VAL A 466 0.60 -19.90 -1.20
CA VAL A 466 -0.62 -19.19 -1.64
C VAL A 466 -0.62 -18.99 -3.16
N ALA A 467 0.50 -18.58 -3.74
CA ALA A 467 0.63 -18.47 -5.18
C ALA A 467 0.44 -19.82 -5.88
N ARG A 468 1.04 -20.89 -5.35
CA ARG A 468 0.86 -22.25 -5.87
C ARG A 468 -0.58 -22.72 -5.77
N CYS A 469 -1.28 -22.38 -4.69
CA CYS A 469 -2.71 -22.66 -4.54
C CYS A 469 -3.54 -22.00 -5.65
N ILE A 470 -3.33 -20.71 -5.93
CA ILE A 470 -4.08 -19.94 -6.92
C ILE A 470 -3.87 -20.48 -8.33
N TYR A 471 -2.61 -20.72 -8.70
CA TYR A 471 -2.21 -21.13 -10.04
C TYR A 471 -2.15 -22.64 -10.23
N LYS A 472 -2.36 -23.42 -9.15
CA LYS A 472 -2.21 -24.90 -9.13
C LYS A 472 -0.82 -25.35 -9.57
N PHE A 473 0.21 -24.62 -9.15
CA PHE A 473 1.60 -24.90 -9.51
C PHE A 473 2.21 -26.01 -8.68
N SER A 474 3.21 -26.67 -9.28
CA SER A 474 4.10 -27.60 -8.58
C SER A 474 5.12 -26.84 -7.70
N ASN A 475 6.05 -27.60 -7.09
CA ASN A 475 7.16 -27.01 -6.33
C ASN A 475 8.30 -26.46 -7.21
N ALA A 476 8.17 -26.52 -8.56
CA ALA A 476 9.14 -25.92 -9.48
C ALA A 476 9.23 -24.39 -9.27
N PRO A 477 10.34 -23.76 -9.67
CA PRO A 477 10.48 -22.31 -9.60
C PRO A 477 9.36 -21.59 -10.35
N ILE A 478 8.89 -20.47 -9.78
CA ILE A 478 7.87 -19.61 -10.37
C ILE A 478 8.55 -18.47 -11.10
N LYS A 479 8.05 -18.17 -12.30
CA LYS A 479 8.39 -16.99 -13.09
C LYS A 479 7.16 -16.09 -13.19
N ALA A 480 7.34 -14.81 -13.47
CA ALA A 480 6.23 -13.90 -13.69
C ALA A 480 6.54 -12.81 -14.70
N ASP A 481 5.47 -12.37 -15.36
CA ASP A 481 5.42 -11.16 -16.16
C ASP A 481 4.45 -10.18 -15.50
N ILE A 482 4.85 -8.93 -15.37
CA ILE A 482 3.98 -7.85 -14.90
C ILE A 482 3.72 -6.95 -16.09
N SER A 483 2.46 -6.72 -16.38
CA SER A 483 2.03 -5.76 -17.39
C SER A 483 1.11 -4.71 -16.77
N ILE A 484 1.23 -3.49 -17.25
CA ILE A 484 0.38 -2.38 -16.88
C ILE A 484 -0.44 -2.03 -18.10
N VAL A 485 -1.74 -2.21 -17.98
CA VAL A 485 -2.68 -2.04 -19.09
C VAL A 485 -3.43 -0.73 -18.87
N ALA A 486 -3.27 0.21 -19.80
CA ALA A 486 -4.06 1.43 -19.81
C ALA A 486 -5.53 1.13 -20.15
N PRO A 487 -6.48 2.04 -19.86
CA PRO A 487 -7.90 1.84 -20.15
C PRO A 487 -8.22 1.57 -21.63
N ASP A 488 -7.36 2.02 -22.55
CA ASP A 488 -7.45 1.77 -24.00
C ASP A 488 -6.92 0.39 -24.42
N GLY A 489 -6.48 -0.44 -23.48
CA GLY A 489 -5.91 -1.76 -23.71
C GLY A 489 -4.44 -1.74 -24.14
N THR A 490 -3.78 -0.58 -24.23
CA THR A 490 -2.35 -0.51 -24.52
C THR A 490 -1.56 -0.92 -23.28
N GLY A 491 -0.76 -1.98 -23.42
CA GLY A 491 0.13 -2.44 -22.35
C GLY A 491 1.44 -1.65 -22.35
N LYS A 492 1.83 -1.14 -21.18
CA LYS A 492 3.20 -0.65 -20.92
C LYS A 492 3.88 -1.63 -19.99
N VAL A 493 5.10 -2.02 -20.33
CA VAL A 493 5.93 -2.82 -19.42
C VAL A 493 6.67 -1.83 -18.52
N ALA A 494 6.38 -1.87 -17.24
CA ALA A 494 7.16 -1.17 -16.23
C ALA A 494 8.44 -1.97 -15.92
N THR A 495 9.39 -1.36 -15.24
CA THR A 495 10.52 -2.09 -14.66
C THR A 495 9.96 -3.10 -13.65
N THR A 496 10.19 -4.37 -13.92
CA THR A 496 9.62 -5.45 -13.12
C THR A 496 10.73 -6.29 -12.49
N THR A 497 10.54 -6.65 -11.24
CA THR A 497 11.41 -7.57 -10.52
C THR A 497 10.58 -8.67 -9.90
N LEU A 498 11.12 -9.90 -9.95
CA LEU A 498 10.57 -11.05 -9.23
C LEU A 498 11.67 -11.64 -8.35
N VAL A 499 11.38 -11.81 -7.08
CA VAL A 499 12.26 -12.48 -6.13
C VAL A 499 11.46 -13.52 -5.34
N GLU A 500 11.89 -14.78 -5.35
CA GLU A 500 11.41 -15.80 -4.40
C GLU A 500 12.47 -15.98 -3.31
N ARG A 501 12.12 -15.61 -2.08
CA ARG A 501 13.01 -15.69 -0.92
C ARG A 501 12.23 -15.99 0.36
N ASN A 502 12.74 -16.89 1.17
CA ASN A 502 12.15 -17.24 2.49
C ASN A 502 10.66 -17.62 2.39
N GLY A 503 10.25 -18.33 1.33
CA GLY A 503 8.87 -18.74 1.13
C GLY A 503 7.92 -17.63 0.67
N TRP A 504 8.44 -16.49 0.24
CA TRP A 504 7.68 -15.37 -0.30
C TRP A 504 8.09 -15.05 -1.73
N LEU A 505 7.11 -14.86 -2.58
CA LEU A 505 7.25 -14.24 -3.90
C LEU A 505 7.00 -12.75 -3.77
N ARG A 506 7.91 -11.94 -4.30
CA ARG A 506 7.81 -10.48 -4.32
C ARG A 506 7.89 -9.98 -5.74
N PHE A 507 6.93 -9.18 -6.11
CA PHE A 507 6.79 -8.55 -7.42
C PHE A 507 6.79 -7.06 -7.23
N SER A 508 7.58 -6.34 -8.01
CA SER A 508 7.60 -4.88 -8.02
C SER A 508 7.48 -4.36 -9.44
N ALA A 509 6.61 -3.40 -9.63
CA ALA A 509 6.47 -2.61 -10.85
C ALA A 509 6.59 -1.13 -10.50
N ASN A 510 7.53 -0.44 -11.13
CA ASN A 510 7.85 0.95 -10.83
C ASN A 510 7.98 1.77 -12.12
N GLY A 511 7.80 3.08 -12.03
CA GLY A 511 8.00 4.01 -13.14
C GLY A 511 6.87 3.98 -14.18
N PHE A 512 5.69 3.53 -13.82
CA PHE A 512 4.52 3.64 -14.69
C PHE A 512 3.75 4.93 -14.44
N THR A 513 3.08 5.42 -15.47
CA THR A 513 2.25 6.62 -15.37
C THR A 513 0.80 6.27 -15.07
N PHE A 514 0.13 7.11 -14.29
CA PHE A 514 -1.28 6.92 -13.98
C PHE A 514 -2.17 7.47 -15.11
N SER A 515 -3.04 6.62 -15.58
CA SER A 515 -4.22 6.92 -16.40
C SER A 515 -5.28 5.88 -16.06
N SER A 516 -5.50 5.64 -14.76
CA SER A 516 -6.31 4.54 -14.21
C SER A 516 -5.88 3.15 -14.71
N PRO A 517 -4.60 2.79 -14.61
CA PRO A 517 -4.11 1.54 -15.16
C PRO A 517 -4.65 0.33 -14.39
N ILE A 518 -4.74 -0.78 -15.11
CA ILE A 518 -4.95 -2.10 -14.53
C ILE A 518 -3.60 -2.80 -14.48
N ILE A 519 -3.20 -3.24 -13.31
CA ILE A 519 -1.96 -3.98 -13.09
C ILE A 519 -2.28 -5.46 -13.21
N GLN A 520 -1.57 -6.16 -14.07
CA GLN A 520 -1.72 -7.60 -14.30
C GLN A 520 -0.42 -8.30 -13.97
N VAL A 521 -0.46 -9.22 -13.01
CA VAL A 521 0.67 -10.09 -12.66
C VAL A 521 0.36 -11.50 -13.12
N LYS A 522 1.05 -11.96 -14.15
CA LYS A 522 0.93 -13.31 -14.68
C LYS A 522 2.08 -14.16 -14.20
N MET A 523 1.78 -15.21 -13.45
CA MET A 523 2.78 -16.19 -13.02
C MET A 523 2.76 -17.42 -13.93
N PHE A 524 3.90 -18.06 -14.09
CA PHE A 524 4.03 -19.28 -14.88
C PHE A 524 5.21 -20.13 -14.38
N GLN A 525 5.25 -21.38 -14.81
CA GLN A 525 6.37 -22.29 -14.58
C GLN A 525 6.86 -22.81 -15.91
N ASP A 526 8.14 -23.16 -15.99
CA ASP A 526 8.65 -23.90 -17.13
C ASP A 526 7.96 -25.26 -17.20
N ALA A 527 7.76 -25.76 -18.40
CA ALA A 527 7.27 -27.12 -18.57
C ALA A 527 8.23 -28.09 -17.86
N PRO A 528 7.70 -29.10 -17.16
CA PRO A 528 8.57 -30.13 -16.57
C PRO A 528 9.53 -30.65 -17.60
N ALA A 529 10.81 -30.81 -17.24
CA ALA A 529 11.75 -31.48 -18.10
C ALA A 529 11.16 -32.84 -18.48
N PRO A 530 11.22 -33.24 -19.77
CA PRO A 530 10.69 -34.53 -20.16
C PRO A 530 11.34 -35.60 -19.27
N THR A 531 10.49 -36.36 -18.60
CA THR A 531 10.94 -37.50 -17.77
C THR A 531 11.87 -38.31 -18.65
N PRO A 532 13.13 -38.59 -18.24
CA PRO A 532 13.99 -39.43 -19.04
C PRO A 532 13.24 -40.73 -19.31
N THR A 533 13.03 -41.02 -20.58
CA THR A 533 12.43 -42.29 -21.01
C THR A 533 13.27 -43.40 -20.34
N PRO A 534 12.65 -44.31 -19.57
CA PRO A 534 13.43 -45.36 -18.92
C PRO A 534 14.28 -46.03 -19.98
N THR A 535 15.57 -46.00 -19.76
CA THR A 535 16.52 -46.77 -20.61
C THR A 535 16.01 -48.20 -20.61
N PRO A 536 15.75 -48.80 -21.80
CA PRO A 536 15.24 -50.16 -21.83
C PRO A 536 16.20 -51.04 -21.02
N THR A 537 15.68 -51.72 -20.03
CA THR A 537 16.41 -52.70 -19.23
C THR A 537 17.07 -53.66 -20.19
N PRO A 538 18.39 -53.90 -20.14
CA PRO A 538 19.02 -54.85 -21.04
C PRO A 538 18.32 -56.19 -20.86
N THR A 539 17.78 -56.70 -21.95
CA THR A 539 17.19 -58.02 -22.02
C THR A 539 18.26 -59.02 -21.55
N PRO A 540 17.96 -59.95 -20.62
CA PRO A 540 18.94 -60.91 -20.16
C PRO A 540 19.48 -61.67 -21.35
N THR A 541 20.81 -61.69 -21.49
CA THR A 541 21.57 -62.43 -22.51
C THR A 541 21.24 -63.91 -22.39
N PRO A 542 20.71 -64.58 -23.41
CA PRO A 542 20.50 -66.00 -23.36
C PRO A 542 21.85 -66.72 -23.25
N THR A 543 21.95 -67.75 -22.45
CA THR A 543 23.08 -68.66 -22.22
C THR A 543 23.55 -69.27 -23.55
N PRO A 544 24.83 -69.31 -23.82
CA PRO A 544 25.38 -69.78 -25.13
C PRO A 544 25.14 -71.28 -25.33
N THR A 545 24.49 -71.64 -26.45
CA THR A 545 24.48 -72.94 -27.03
C THR A 545 25.65 -73.03 -28.03
N PRO A 546 26.37 -74.17 -28.17
CA PRO A 546 27.63 -74.18 -28.85
C PRO A 546 27.56 -74.06 -30.40
N GLU A 547 28.55 -73.48 -30.87
CA GLU A 547 29.07 -72.96 -32.08
C GLU A 547 28.77 -73.75 -33.38
N VAL A 548 28.24 -73.00 -34.40
CA VAL A 548 28.44 -73.37 -35.82
C VAL A 548 29.03 -72.16 -36.51
N VAL A 549 30.23 -72.27 -37.01
CA VAL A 549 30.99 -71.27 -37.75
C VAL A 549 30.31 -70.96 -39.08
N VAL A 550 29.87 -69.74 -39.33
CA VAL A 550 29.56 -69.22 -40.67
C VAL A 550 30.06 -67.78 -40.82
N THR A 551 30.73 -67.53 -41.89
CA THR A 551 31.45 -66.32 -42.33
C THR A 551 30.58 -65.06 -42.37
N PRO A 552 31.09 -63.84 -42.00
CA PRO A 552 30.32 -62.65 -41.88
C PRO A 552 30.01 -61.94 -43.20
N THR A 553 28.69 -61.55 -43.34
CA THR A 553 28.24 -60.63 -44.38
C THR A 553 28.20 -59.21 -43.78
N PRO A 554 28.61 -58.14 -44.48
CA PRO A 554 28.74 -56.78 -43.88
C PRO A 554 27.38 -56.10 -43.60
N THR A 555 27.24 -55.60 -42.40
CA THR A 555 26.09 -54.86 -41.89
C THR A 555 26.01 -53.42 -42.47
N PRO A 556 24.87 -52.90 -42.95
CA PRO A 556 24.76 -51.55 -43.45
C PRO A 556 24.79 -50.55 -42.31
N LYS A 557 25.56 -49.46 -42.47
CA LYS A 557 25.74 -48.31 -41.57
C LYS A 557 24.46 -47.50 -41.49
N PRO A 558 24.01 -47.04 -40.31
CA PRO A 558 22.79 -46.22 -40.18
C PRO A 558 22.94 -44.88 -40.87
N THR A 559 21.99 -44.57 -41.76
CA THR A 559 21.94 -43.33 -42.53
C THR A 559 21.39 -42.21 -41.64
N VAL A 560 22.20 -41.22 -41.32
CA VAL A 560 21.78 -40.01 -40.62
C VAL A 560 20.84 -39.21 -41.54
N ALA A 561 19.60 -38.97 -41.10
CA ALA A 561 18.63 -38.19 -41.85
C ALA A 561 19.11 -36.73 -42.04
N LYS A 562 19.33 -36.32 -43.29
CA LYS A 562 19.77 -34.96 -43.64
C LYS A 562 18.67 -33.94 -43.33
N LYS A 563 19.01 -32.93 -42.52
CA LYS A 563 18.16 -31.74 -42.32
C LYS A 563 18.23 -30.84 -43.57
N SER A 564 17.11 -30.31 -44.00
CA SER A 564 17.01 -29.34 -45.09
C SER A 564 16.49 -27.98 -44.56
N THR A 565 16.89 -26.91 -45.22
CA THR A 565 16.45 -25.53 -44.84
C THR A 565 15.58 -24.97 -45.94
N ILE A 566 14.43 -24.45 -45.56
CA ILE A 566 13.54 -23.69 -46.44
C ILE A 566 13.46 -22.23 -46.03
N THR A 567 13.21 -21.36 -46.99
CA THR A 567 12.98 -19.93 -46.75
C THR A 567 11.47 -19.65 -46.84
N CYS A 568 10.91 -19.05 -45.83
CA CYS A 568 9.49 -18.70 -45.75
C CYS A 568 9.31 -17.18 -45.80
N VAL A 569 8.32 -16.68 -46.53
CA VAL A 569 8.08 -15.25 -46.77
C VAL A 569 6.64 -14.87 -46.41
N LYS A 570 6.49 -13.67 -45.82
CA LYS A 570 5.20 -13.02 -45.57
C LYS A 570 5.36 -11.54 -45.88
N GLY A 571 4.89 -11.07 -47.02
CA GLY A 571 5.15 -9.71 -47.51
C GLY A 571 6.67 -9.47 -47.67
N LYS A 572 7.21 -8.46 -46.99
CA LYS A 572 8.65 -8.14 -46.96
C LYS A 572 9.47 -8.91 -45.93
N LEU A 573 8.81 -9.72 -45.08
CA LEU A 573 9.49 -10.51 -44.05
C LEU A 573 9.93 -11.86 -44.54
N THR A 574 11.15 -12.27 -44.18
CA THR A 574 11.75 -13.56 -44.57
C THR A 574 12.25 -14.31 -43.35
N LYS A 575 11.93 -15.61 -43.24
CA LYS A 575 12.36 -16.48 -42.13
C LYS A 575 12.89 -17.80 -42.69
N LYS A 576 14.06 -18.26 -42.21
CA LYS A 576 14.64 -19.59 -42.56
C LYS A 576 14.21 -20.62 -41.52
N VAL A 577 13.77 -21.79 -41.97
CA VAL A 577 13.37 -22.94 -41.12
C VAL A 577 14.19 -24.16 -41.53
N THR A 578 14.92 -24.76 -40.58
CA THR A 578 15.77 -25.96 -40.80
C THR A 578 15.21 -27.12 -39.98
N ALA A 579 14.82 -28.20 -40.65
CA ALA A 579 14.34 -29.45 -40.04
C ALA A 579 14.52 -30.64 -40.99
N VAL A 580 14.24 -31.86 -40.55
CA VAL A 580 14.22 -33.04 -41.42
C VAL A 580 13.06 -32.93 -42.44
N LYS A 581 11.94 -32.35 -42.06
CA LYS A 581 10.80 -31.96 -42.92
C LYS A 581 10.38 -30.56 -42.56
N PRO A 582 11.03 -29.49 -43.09
CA PRO A 582 10.72 -28.12 -42.71
C PRO A 582 9.38 -27.66 -43.29
N VAL A 583 8.58 -27.02 -42.43
CA VAL A 583 7.26 -26.42 -42.76
C VAL A 583 7.28 -24.96 -42.38
N CYS A 584 6.70 -24.10 -43.18
CA CYS A 584 6.60 -22.66 -42.84
C CYS A 584 5.64 -22.42 -41.68
N PRO A 585 5.98 -21.51 -40.76
CA PRO A 585 5.08 -21.09 -39.69
C PRO A 585 3.77 -20.49 -40.23
N SER A 586 2.72 -20.52 -39.43
CA SER A 586 1.40 -19.98 -39.80
C SER A 586 1.51 -18.56 -40.36
N GLY A 587 0.88 -18.30 -41.48
CA GLY A 587 0.91 -17.02 -42.18
C GLY A 587 2.12 -16.76 -43.10
N PHE A 588 3.10 -17.68 -43.17
CA PHE A 588 4.22 -17.61 -44.12
C PHE A 588 4.06 -18.64 -45.25
N LYS A 589 4.46 -18.27 -46.46
CA LYS A 589 4.53 -19.18 -47.60
C LYS A 589 5.99 -19.53 -47.94
N LYS A 590 6.24 -20.74 -48.39
CA LYS A 590 7.58 -21.14 -48.82
C LYS A 590 7.98 -20.28 -50.02
N LYS A 591 9.19 -19.70 -49.98
CA LYS A 591 9.74 -18.99 -51.14
C LYS A 591 10.13 -20.01 -52.17
N ALA A 592 9.61 -19.84 -53.38
CA ALA A 592 9.99 -20.68 -54.53
C ALA A 592 11.48 -20.57 -54.84
#